data_866541d9455be09ed6e2678a855b1b11
#
_entry.id   866541d9455be09ed6e2678a855b1b11
#
_cell.length_a   1.000
_cell.length_b   1.000
_cell.length_c   1.000
_cell.angle_alpha   90.00
_cell.angle_beta   90.00
_cell.angle_gamma   90.00
#
_symmetry.space_group_name_H-M   'P 1'
#
loop_
_entity.id
_entity.type
_entity.pdbx_description
1 polymer ?
#
loop_
_entity_poly.entity_id
_entity_poly.type
_entity_poly.pdbx_seq_one_letter_code
_entity_poly.pdbx_strand_id
1 'polypeptide(L)' 'MNKIADPILTIFTPAYNRAHTLPRTYESLFRQNCKDFIWLIVDDGSTDNTAELVRDWQCRDNGFEIQYI' A
#
# COMPACT_ATOMS: atom_id res chain seq x y z
N MET A 1 -2.84 26.75 6.06
CA MET A 1 -3.41 25.77 5.15
C MET A 1 -4.01 24.62 5.91
N ASN A 2 -5.23 24.33 5.65
CA ASN A 2 -5.88 23.26 6.35
C ASN A 2 -5.37 21.91 5.89
N LYS A 3 -5.20 21.04 6.85
CA LYS A 3 -4.88 19.69 6.53
C LYS A 3 -6.12 18.98 6.02
N ILE A 4 -5.96 18.22 4.96
CA ILE A 4 -7.06 17.45 4.42
C ILE A 4 -7.27 16.23 5.31
N ALA A 5 -8.50 16.10 5.82
CA ALA A 5 -8.82 14.99 6.73
C ALA A 5 -8.81 13.65 6.00
N ASP A 6 -9.30 13.65 4.78
CA ASP A 6 -9.37 12.44 3.99
C ASP A 6 -8.34 12.46 2.87
N PRO A 7 -7.80 11.31 2.50
CA PRO A 7 -6.87 11.28 1.37
C PRO A 7 -7.58 11.67 0.08
N ILE A 8 -6.82 12.29 -0.81
CA ILE A 8 -7.34 12.74 -2.08
C ILE A 8 -7.50 11.57 -3.04
N LEU A 9 -6.67 10.55 -2.90
CA LEU A 9 -6.52 9.53 -3.91
C LEU A 9 -6.42 8.15 -3.28
N THR A 10 -7.06 7.18 -3.89
CA THR A 10 -6.89 5.77 -3.52
C THR A 10 -6.16 5.08 -4.66
N ILE A 11 -5.02 4.49 -4.35
CA ILE A 11 -4.23 3.76 -5.33
C ILE A 11 -4.57 2.29 -5.18
N PHE A 12 -5.18 1.72 -6.20
CA PHE A 12 -5.67 0.35 -6.19
C PHE A 12 -4.64 -0.58 -6.83
N THR A 13 -4.30 -1.67 -6.16
CA THR A 13 -3.37 -2.65 -6.70
C THR A 13 -3.93 -4.06 -6.49
N PRO A 14 -4.21 -4.79 -7.57
CA PRO A 14 -4.53 -6.20 -7.44
C PRO A 14 -3.24 -6.98 -7.13
N ALA A 15 -3.33 -7.96 -6.24
CA ALA A 15 -2.12 -8.53 -5.67
C ALA A 15 -2.08 -10.06 -5.61
N TYR A 16 -2.78 -10.75 -6.48
CA TYR A 16 -2.73 -12.20 -6.45
C TYR A 16 -1.30 -12.68 -6.73
N ASN A 17 -0.69 -13.32 -5.73
CA ASN A 17 0.69 -13.84 -5.82
C ASN A 17 1.67 -12.80 -6.36
N ARG A 18 1.66 -11.61 -5.78
CA ARG A 18 2.49 -10.49 -6.24
C ARG A 18 3.60 -10.13 -5.27
N ALA A 19 3.98 -11.03 -4.37
CA ALA A 19 5.02 -10.72 -3.40
C ALA A 19 6.33 -10.32 -4.08
N HIS A 20 6.58 -10.81 -5.28
CA HIS A 20 7.82 -10.51 -5.99
C HIS A 20 7.79 -9.14 -6.69
N THR A 21 6.62 -8.55 -6.90
CA THR A 21 6.52 -7.26 -7.59
C THR A 21 6.06 -6.13 -6.68
N LEU A 22 5.31 -6.45 -5.61
CA LEU A 22 4.79 -5.44 -4.70
C LEU A 22 5.88 -4.58 -4.05
N PRO A 23 7.05 -5.10 -3.70
CA PRO A 23 8.08 -4.26 -3.09
C PRO A 23 8.48 -3.08 -3.97
N ARG A 24 8.49 -3.25 -5.27
CA ARG A 24 8.81 -2.16 -6.18
C ARG A 24 7.75 -1.07 -6.12
N THR A 25 6.48 -1.47 -6.07
CA THR A 25 5.38 -0.53 -5.95
C THR A 25 5.44 0.20 -4.61
N TYR A 26 5.68 -0.55 -3.55
CA TYR A 26 5.79 0.03 -2.21
C TYR A 26 6.89 1.09 -2.17
N GLU A 27 8.05 0.78 -2.72
CA GLU A 27 9.15 1.72 -2.71
C GLU A 27 8.83 2.97 -3.51
N SER A 28 8.18 2.80 -4.64
CA SER A 28 7.76 3.91 -5.47
C SER A 28 6.82 4.85 -4.72
N LEU A 29 5.85 4.28 -4.00
CA LEU A 29 4.91 5.08 -3.23
C LEU A 29 5.59 5.74 -2.03
N PHE A 30 6.51 5.03 -1.40
CA PHE A 30 7.23 5.56 -0.26
C PHE A 30 8.07 6.78 -0.64
N ARG A 31 8.53 6.84 -1.87
CA ARG A 31 9.36 7.95 -2.36
C ARG A 31 8.56 9.16 -2.81
N GLN A 32 7.24 9.05 -2.87
CA GLN A 32 6.42 10.19 -3.29
C GLN A 32 6.54 11.33 -2.30
N ASN A 33 6.59 12.55 -2.81
CA ASN A 33 6.62 13.73 -1.97
C ASN A 33 5.29 13.98 -1.31
N CYS A 34 4.21 13.71 -2.03
CA CYS A 34 2.86 13.88 -1.50
C CYS A 34 2.32 12.52 -1.07
N LYS A 35 1.88 12.43 0.18
CA LYS A 35 1.38 11.18 0.74
C LYS A 35 -0.13 11.22 0.98
N ASP A 36 -0.85 12.08 0.28
CA ASP A 36 -2.30 12.20 0.45
C ASP A 36 -3.03 11.13 -0.33
N PHE A 37 -2.71 9.87 -0.04
CA PHE A 37 -3.36 8.74 -0.69
C PHE A 37 -3.43 7.56 0.26
N ILE A 38 -4.34 6.64 -0.06
CA ILE A 38 -4.42 5.33 0.57
C ILE A 38 -3.99 4.32 -0.47
N TRP A 39 -3.17 3.37 -0.07
CA TRP A 39 -2.80 2.26 -0.94
C TRP A 39 -3.71 1.08 -0.61
N LEU A 40 -4.62 0.79 -1.52
CA LEU A 40 -5.56 -0.32 -1.35
C LEU A 40 -5.06 -1.53 -2.13
N ILE A 41 -4.68 -2.56 -1.40
CA ILE A 41 -4.20 -3.80 -1.99
C ILE A 41 -5.30 -4.84 -1.88
N VAL A 42 -5.78 -5.31 -3.01
CA VAL A 42 -6.83 -6.33 -3.05
C VAL A 42 -6.19 -7.64 -3.48
N ASP A 43 -6.19 -8.60 -2.57
CA ASP A 43 -5.56 -9.89 -2.77
C ASP A 43 -6.62 -10.96 -2.91
N ASP A 44 -6.65 -11.63 -4.04
CA ASP A 44 -7.65 -12.64 -4.35
C ASP A 44 -7.09 -14.03 -4.07
N GLY A 45 -6.70 -14.28 -2.82
CA GLY A 45 -6.29 -15.61 -2.39
C GLY A 45 -4.86 -15.99 -2.71
N SER A 46 -3.91 -15.07 -2.49
CA SER A 46 -2.50 -15.38 -2.70
C SER A 46 -2.04 -16.56 -1.86
N THR A 47 -1.22 -17.40 -2.45
CA THR A 47 -0.62 -18.55 -1.76
C THR A 47 0.85 -18.32 -1.43
N ASP A 48 1.42 -17.19 -1.86
CA ASP A 48 2.80 -16.84 -1.50
C ASP A 48 2.78 -16.00 -0.22
N ASN A 49 3.88 -15.32 0.09
CA ASN A 49 3.98 -14.52 1.31
C ASN A 49 3.49 -13.09 1.14
N THR A 50 2.59 -12.84 0.21
CA THR A 50 2.06 -11.51 -0.05
C THR A 50 1.45 -10.90 1.21
N ALA A 51 0.62 -11.67 1.94
CA ALA A 51 -0.05 -11.15 3.13
C ALA A 51 0.95 -10.75 4.22
N GLU A 52 1.96 -11.55 4.44
CA GLU A 52 2.98 -11.25 5.44
C GLU A 52 3.76 -10.00 5.08
N LEU A 53 4.09 -9.86 3.82
CA LEU A 53 4.83 -8.73 3.33
C LEU A 53 4.04 -7.43 3.54
N VAL A 54 2.76 -7.45 3.19
CA VAL A 54 1.91 -6.27 3.34
C VAL A 54 1.72 -5.94 4.82
N ARG A 55 1.53 -6.94 5.67
CA ARG A 55 1.39 -6.71 7.10
C ARG A 55 2.62 -6.04 7.69
N ASP A 56 3.79 -6.46 7.23
CA ASP A 56 5.03 -5.84 7.68
C ASP A 56 5.04 -4.36 7.33
N TRP A 57 4.64 -4.02 6.12
CA TRP A 57 4.56 -2.63 5.70
C TRP A 57 3.53 -1.84 6.50
N GLN A 58 2.40 -2.46 6.82
CA GLN A 58 1.36 -1.79 7.57
C GLN A 58 1.83 -1.41 8.99
N CYS A 59 2.80 -2.14 9.50
CA CYS A 59 3.36 -1.85 10.83
C CYS A 59 4.38 -0.73 10.81
N ARG A 60 4.77 -0.26 9.65
CA ARG A 60 5.78 0.79 9.54
C ARG A 60 5.13 2.16 9.44
N ASP A 61 5.95 3.17 9.74
CA ASP A 61 5.50 4.55 9.60
C ASP A 61 5.79 5.01 8.18
N ASN A 62 4.84 4.80 7.31
CA ASN A 62 5.01 5.07 5.88
C ASN A 62 4.62 6.47 5.47
N GLY A 63 3.87 7.17 6.30
CA GLY A 63 3.30 8.45 5.93
C GLY A 63 2.02 8.34 5.13
N PHE A 64 1.58 7.14 4.80
CA PHE A 64 0.32 6.91 4.13
C PHE A 64 -0.28 5.60 4.65
N GLU A 65 -1.57 5.44 4.46
CA GLU A 65 -2.28 4.27 4.94
C GLU A 65 -2.24 3.16 3.90
N ILE A 66 -2.07 1.92 4.36
CA ILE A 66 -2.13 0.74 3.51
C ILE A 66 -3.31 -0.10 3.98
N GLN A 67 -4.25 -0.34 3.08
CA GLN A 67 -5.39 -1.21 3.35
C GLN A 67 -5.21 -2.49 2.54
N TYR A 68 -5.50 -3.61 3.17
CA TYR A 68 -5.30 -4.91 2.55
C TYR A 68 -6.57 -5.75 2.72
N ILE A 69 -7.09 -6.24 1.62
CA ILE A 69 -8.33 -7.03 1.64
C ILE A 69 -8.07 -8.41 1.08
#